data_b9262de6a6adb71edf99a9fff988ccdf
#
_entry.id   b9262de6a6adb71edf99a9fff988ccdf
#
_cell.length_a   1.000
_cell.length_b   1.000
_cell.length_c   1.000
_cell.angle_alpha   90.00
_cell.angle_beta   90.00
_cell.angle_gamma   90.00
#
_symmetry.space_group_name_H-M   'P 1'
#
loop_
_entity.id
_entity.type
_entity.pdbx_description
1 polymer ?
#
loop_
_entity_poly.entity_id
_entity_poly.type
_entity_poly.pdbx_seq_one_letter_code
_entity_poly.pdbx_strand_id
1 'polypeptide(L)'
;IKDNIRSNAGDTLRYFKEQQVEIKIISGDNPSTVSNILRQLDFEGYDRYIEGKDLPKDYNELVEVVKEKTIFGRMTPMQKQMVIKALKENNTVGMIGDGVNDILALKEADCGIALGSGVSAARSVSDVVLKTDDFSVLPSIVNEGSRVVNNIERVASMYLIKTTYSFLLCLLS
;
A
#
# COMPACT_ATOMS: atom_id res chain seq x y z
N ILE A 1 25.64 12.59 5.34
CA ILE A 1 25.11 11.36 5.98
C ILE A 1 24.65 10.49 4.82
N LYS A 2 25.35 9.36 4.54
CA LYS A 2 24.86 8.36 3.61
C LYS A 2 23.77 7.59 4.36
N ASP A 3 22.52 7.83 4.04
CA ASP A 3 21.44 6.95 4.45
C ASP A 3 21.71 5.58 3.83
N ASN A 4 21.83 4.58 4.68
CA ASN A 4 22.14 3.22 4.26
C ASN A 4 20.84 2.64 3.67
N ILE A 5 20.68 2.75 2.34
CA ILE A 5 19.55 2.12 1.63
C ILE A 5 19.64 0.62 1.93
N ARG A 6 18.56 0.04 2.45
CA ARG A 6 18.50 -1.40 2.70
C ARG A 6 18.69 -2.13 1.37
N SER A 7 19.63 -3.08 1.32
CA SER A 7 20.02 -3.79 0.09
C SER A 7 18.84 -4.43 -0.66
N ASN A 8 17.79 -4.79 0.05
CA ASN A 8 16.62 -5.51 -0.49
C ASN A 8 15.50 -4.58 -0.98
N ALA A 9 15.62 -3.24 -0.78
CA ALA A 9 14.55 -2.30 -1.15
C ALA A 9 14.31 -2.28 -2.66
N GLY A 10 15.37 -2.29 -3.46
CA GLY A 10 15.28 -2.28 -4.92
C GLY A 10 14.55 -3.50 -5.49
N ASP A 11 14.83 -4.69 -4.96
CA ASP A 11 14.19 -5.93 -5.42
C ASP A 11 12.71 -5.97 -5.07
N THR A 12 12.34 -5.50 -3.88
CA THR A 12 10.94 -5.40 -3.46
C THR A 12 10.15 -4.40 -4.32
N LEU A 13 10.74 -3.23 -4.60
CA LEU A 13 10.12 -2.24 -5.49
C LEU A 13 9.92 -2.77 -6.90
N ARG A 14 10.91 -3.51 -7.44
CA ARG A 14 10.81 -4.16 -8.75
C ARG A 14 9.71 -5.20 -8.78
N TYR A 15 9.62 -6.07 -7.76
CA TYR A 15 8.54 -7.05 -7.65
C TYR A 15 7.15 -6.40 -7.72
N PHE A 16 6.90 -5.34 -6.95
CA PHE A 16 5.61 -4.66 -6.98
C PHE A 16 5.32 -4.01 -8.34
N LYS A 17 6.33 -3.45 -9.00
CA LYS A 17 6.18 -2.93 -10.36
C LYS A 17 5.78 -4.03 -11.36
N GLU A 18 6.38 -5.23 -11.28
CA GLU A 18 6.03 -6.39 -12.09
C GLU A 18 4.60 -6.88 -11.83
N GLN A 19 4.11 -6.72 -10.60
CA GLN A 19 2.71 -7.00 -10.22
C GLN A 19 1.74 -5.85 -10.57
N GLN A 20 2.19 -4.84 -11.32
CA GLN A 20 1.39 -3.66 -11.71
C GLN A 20 0.86 -2.86 -10.51
N VAL A 21 1.54 -2.92 -9.36
CA VAL A 21 1.23 -2.11 -8.19
C VAL A 21 1.93 -0.77 -8.32
N GLU A 22 1.16 0.30 -8.29
CA GLU A 22 1.70 1.67 -8.26
C GLU A 22 2.19 2.00 -6.85
N ILE A 23 3.46 2.41 -6.74
CA ILE A 23 4.08 2.75 -5.46
C ILE A 23 4.11 4.26 -5.31
N LYS A 24 3.59 4.74 -4.19
CA LYS A 24 3.67 6.13 -3.74
C LYS A 24 4.47 6.20 -2.44
N ILE A 25 5.25 7.26 -2.26
CA ILE A 25 6.06 7.46 -1.05
C ILE A 25 5.57 8.70 -0.33
N ILE A 26 5.13 8.53 0.92
CA ILE A 26 4.60 9.59 1.75
C ILE A 26 5.51 9.72 2.98
N SER A 27 6.21 10.86 3.11
CA SER A 27 7.17 11.09 4.17
C SER A 27 6.98 12.45 4.86
N GLY A 28 7.42 12.53 6.12
CA GLY A 28 7.62 13.81 6.82
C GLY A 28 8.91 14.52 6.38
N ASP A 29 9.80 13.84 5.67
CA ASP A 29 11.09 14.34 5.24
C ASP A 29 10.99 15.24 4.00
N ASN A 30 12.12 15.90 3.70
CA ASN A 30 12.22 16.71 2.50
C ASN A 30 12.11 15.83 1.24
N PRO A 31 11.20 16.14 0.29
CA PRO A 31 10.98 15.33 -0.90
C PRO A 31 12.22 15.21 -1.80
N SER A 32 13.12 16.20 -1.80
CA SER A 32 14.38 16.12 -2.55
C SER A 32 15.33 15.05 -1.99
N THR A 33 15.32 14.82 -0.68
CA THR A 33 16.10 13.73 -0.06
C THR A 33 15.56 12.38 -0.53
N VAL A 34 14.24 12.18 -0.46
CA VAL A 34 13.57 10.97 -0.92
C VAL A 34 13.80 10.74 -2.41
N SER A 35 13.66 11.78 -3.24
CA SER A 35 13.91 11.75 -4.68
C SER A 35 15.34 11.27 -5.00
N ASN A 36 16.35 11.79 -4.29
CA ASN A 36 17.73 11.37 -4.48
C ASN A 36 17.97 9.89 -4.14
N ILE A 37 17.31 9.38 -3.10
CA ILE A 37 17.36 7.96 -2.72
C ILE A 37 16.74 7.11 -3.82
N LEU A 38 15.56 7.47 -4.30
CA LEU A 38 14.84 6.74 -5.36
C LEU A 38 15.59 6.77 -6.68
N ARG A 39 16.25 7.87 -7.02
CA ARG A 39 17.12 7.97 -8.20
C ARG A 39 18.28 6.98 -8.14
N GLN A 40 18.87 6.73 -6.97
CA GLN A 40 19.93 5.74 -6.80
C GLN A 40 19.41 4.29 -6.96
N LEU A 41 18.10 4.08 -6.78
CA LEU A 41 17.42 2.79 -6.95
C LEU A 41 16.82 2.62 -8.36
N ASP A 42 17.10 3.55 -9.29
CA ASP A 42 16.50 3.61 -10.64
C ASP A 42 14.95 3.52 -10.61
N PHE A 43 14.35 4.11 -9.55
CA PHE A 43 12.90 4.08 -9.38
C PHE A 43 12.22 5.12 -10.28
N GLU A 44 11.28 4.68 -11.10
CA GLU A 44 10.55 5.55 -12.02
C GLU A 44 9.67 6.56 -11.26
N GLY A 45 9.70 7.83 -11.67
CA GLY A 45 8.92 8.90 -11.04
C GLY A 45 9.60 9.51 -9.81
N TYR A 46 10.89 9.29 -9.62
CA TYR A 46 11.69 9.94 -8.56
C TYR A 46 11.67 11.47 -8.63
N ASP A 47 11.37 12.05 -9.79
CA ASP A 47 11.28 13.49 -10.05
C ASP A 47 9.85 14.05 -9.84
N ARG A 48 8.84 13.19 -9.72
CA ARG A 48 7.44 13.57 -9.53
C ARG A 48 7.11 13.72 -8.05
N TYR A 49 7.49 14.82 -7.45
CA TYR A 49 7.27 15.07 -6.02
C TYR A 49 6.44 16.34 -5.76
N ILE A 50 5.87 16.43 -4.55
CA ILE A 50 5.14 17.57 -4.03
C ILE A 50 5.40 17.71 -2.52
N GLU A 51 5.42 18.94 -2.01
CA GLU A 51 5.47 19.21 -0.57
C GLU A 51 4.06 19.39 0.02
N GLY A 52 3.90 19.05 1.30
CA GLY A 52 2.62 19.21 2.00
C GLY A 52 2.03 20.61 1.95
N LYS A 53 2.87 21.66 1.94
CA LYS A 53 2.42 23.06 1.82
C LYS A 53 1.80 23.39 0.45
N ASP A 54 2.17 22.64 -0.59
CA ASP A 54 1.75 22.86 -1.98
C ASP A 54 0.58 21.96 -2.38
N LEU A 55 0.06 21.13 -1.45
CA LEU A 55 -1.13 20.32 -1.71
C LEU A 55 -2.36 21.20 -1.95
N PRO A 56 -3.19 20.88 -2.96
CA PRO A 56 -4.46 21.53 -3.16
C PRO A 56 -5.35 21.47 -1.93
N LYS A 57 -6.11 22.54 -1.69
CA LYS A 57 -7.15 22.57 -0.65
C LYS A 57 -8.46 21.96 -1.14
N ASP A 58 -8.72 22.03 -2.42
CA ASP A 58 -9.86 21.38 -3.04
C ASP A 58 -9.60 19.87 -3.16
N TYR A 59 -10.61 19.09 -2.78
CA TYR A 59 -10.47 17.62 -2.74
C TYR A 59 -10.39 17.02 -4.16
N ASN A 60 -11.12 17.56 -5.13
CA ASN A 60 -11.10 17.04 -6.50
C ASN A 60 -9.74 17.32 -7.16
N GLU A 61 -9.18 18.50 -6.92
CA GLU A 61 -7.81 18.81 -7.38
C GLU A 61 -6.78 17.88 -6.71
N LEU A 62 -6.95 17.56 -5.41
CA LEU A 62 -6.09 16.62 -4.71
C LEU A 62 -6.14 15.23 -5.35
N VAL A 63 -7.32 14.73 -5.72
CA VAL A 63 -7.49 13.44 -6.41
C VAL A 63 -6.71 13.39 -7.73
N GLU A 64 -6.66 14.49 -8.48
CA GLU A 64 -5.84 14.53 -9.71
C GLU A 64 -4.33 14.59 -9.40
N VAL A 65 -3.94 15.40 -8.42
CA VAL A 65 -2.53 15.52 -8.01
C VAL A 65 -1.96 14.18 -7.49
N VAL A 66 -2.74 13.41 -6.74
CA VAL A 66 -2.24 12.11 -6.23
C VAL A 66 -2.05 11.06 -7.33
N LYS A 67 -2.71 11.20 -8.48
CA LYS A 67 -2.47 10.35 -9.65
C LYS A 67 -1.12 10.65 -10.30
N GLU A 68 -0.76 11.93 -10.40
CA GLU A 68 0.46 12.36 -11.09
C GLU A 68 1.73 12.23 -10.25
N LYS A 69 1.63 12.51 -8.95
CA LYS A 69 2.79 12.58 -8.05
C LYS A 69 3.13 11.22 -7.47
N THR A 70 4.43 10.98 -7.33
CA THR A 70 4.98 9.74 -6.76
C THR A 70 5.46 9.93 -5.33
N ILE A 71 6.00 11.13 -5.02
CA ILE A 71 6.59 11.43 -3.71
C ILE A 71 5.83 12.59 -3.07
N PHE A 72 5.40 12.39 -1.84
CA PHE A 72 4.73 13.37 -0.99
C PHE A 72 5.61 13.64 0.22
N GLY A 73 6.32 14.78 0.20
CA GLY A 73 7.26 15.13 1.26
C GLY A 73 6.72 16.17 2.23
N ARG A 74 7.34 16.26 3.41
CA ARG A 74 6.94 17.20 4.49
C ARG A 74 5.47 17.13 4.85
N MET A 75 4.91 15.91 4.85
CA MET A 75 3.51 15.67 5.14
C MET A 75 3.22 15.64 6.64
N THR A 76 2.18 16.35 7.05
CA THR A 76 1.58 16.18 8.37
C THR A 76 0.75 14.89 8.43
N PRO A 77 0.44 14.34 9.63
CA PRO A 77 -0.42 13.15 9.76
C PRO A 77 -1.78 13.28 9.07
N MET A 78 -2.41 14.45 9.16
CA MET A 78 -3.69 14.73 8.49
C MET A 78 -3.56 14.73 6.97
N GLN A 79 -2.47 15.31 6.44
CA GLN A 79 -2.22 15.32 5.00
C GLN A 79 -1.93 13.91 4.47
N LYS A 80 -1.21 13.07 5.23
CA LYS A 80 -1.02 11.66 4.88
C LYS A 80 -2.36 10.93 4.74
N GLN A 81 -3.26 11.12 5.72
CA GLN A 81 -4.61 10.56 5.66
C GLN A 81 -5.38 11.05 4.43
N MET A 82 -5.34 12.36 4.14
CA MET A 82 -6.03 12.94 2.98
C MET A 82 -5.51 12.37 1.65
N VAL A 83 -4.19 12.19 1.51
CA VAL A 83 -3.58 11.56 0.33
C VAL A 83 -4.06 10.11 0.17
N ILE A 84 -4.06 9.31 1.25
CA ILE A 84 -4.57 7.94 1.21
C ILE A 84 -6.05 7.92 0.81
N LYS A 85 -6.88 8.79 1.41
CA LYS A 85 -8.29 8.90 1.07
C LYS A 85 -8.51 9.24 -0.41
N ALA A 86 -7.74 10.19 -0.95
CA ALA A 86 -7.82 10.56 -2.36
C ALA A 86 -7.37 9.43 -3.30
N LEU A 87 -6.36 8.65 -2.93
CA LEU A 87 -5.93 7.47 -3.69
C LEU A 87 -7.01 6.37 -3.73
N LYS A 88 -7.78 6.20 -2.66
CA LYS A 88 -8.84 5.20 -2.55
C LYS A 88 -10.04 5.45 -3.44
N GLU A 89 -10.23 6.65 -3.98
CA GLU A 89 -11.36 6.94 -4.89
C GLU A 89 -11.40 6.00 -6.10
N ASN A 90 -10.24 5.58 -6.58
CA ASN A 90 -10.15 4.78 -7.81
C ASN A 90 -9.26 3.51 -7.64
N ASN A 91 -8.74 3.26 -6.45
CA ASN A 91 -7.78 2.18 -6.24
C ASN A 91 -8.02 1.49 -4.89
N THR A 92 -7.57 0.24 -4.78
CA THR A 92 -7.37 -0.41 -3.48
C THR A 92 -5.99 -0.04 -2.96
N VAL A 93 -5.92 0.52 -1.76
CA VAL A 93 -4.70 1.12 -1.20
C VAL A 93 -4.18 0.36 0.01
N GLY A 94 -2.96 -0.16 -0.09
CA GLY A 94 -2.19 -0.63 1.05
C GLY A 94 -1.27 0.49 1.58
N MET A 95 -1.24 0.71 2.89
CA MET A 95 -0.33 1.65 3.55
C MET A 95 0.62 0.92 4.48
N ILE A 96 1.91 1.25 4.37
CA ILE A 96 2.95 0.73 5.25
C ILE A 96 3.50 1.88 6.09
N GLY A 97 3.55 1.70 7.40
CA GLY A 97 4.06 2.72 8.31
C GLY A 97 4.52 2.14 9.64
N ASP A 98 5.31 2.91 10.37
CA ASP A 98 5.91 2.49 11.66
C ASP A 98 5.73 3.53 12.77
N GLY A 99 5.41 4.77 12.41
CA GLY A 99 5.37 5.92 13.31
C GLY A 99 3.98 6.31 13.79
N VAL A 100 3.95 7.11 14.85
CA VAL A 100 2.73 7.76 15.35
C VAL A 100 2.08 8.62 14.27
N ASN A 101 2.89 9.22 13.41
CA ASN A 101 2.45 10.10 12.33
C ASN A 101 1.73 9.34 11.18
N ASP A 102 1.81 8.02 11.17
CA ASP A 102 1.22 7.17 10.13
C ASP A 102 -0.13 6.55 10.56
N ILE A 103 -0.49 6.66 11.85
CA ILE A 103 -1.68 6.02 12.42
C ILE A 103 -2.96 6.37 11.65
N LEU A 104 -3.15 7.65 11.32
CA LEU A 104 -4.33 8.09 10.58
C LEU A 104 -4.36 7.54 9.15
N ALA A 105 -3.22 7.50 8.49
CA ALA A 105 -3.07 6.96 7.14
C ALA A 105 -3.23 5.43 7.11
N LEU A 106 -2.65 4.72 8.09
CA LEU A 106 -2.81 3.27 8.26
C LEU A 106 -4.27 2.87 8.44
N LYS A 107 -5.00 3.62 9.28
CA LYS A 107 -6.43 3.37 9.53
C LYS A 107 -7.31 3.72 8.32
N GLU A 108 -6.91 4.68 7.51
CA GLU A 108 -7.64 5.11 6.31
C GLU A 108 -7.49 4.13 5.16
N ALA A 109 -6.35 3.47 5.03
CA ALA A 109 -6.06 2.51 3.96
C ALA A 109 -7.01 1.32 3.96
N ASP A 110 -7.11 0.61 2.82
CA ASP A 110 -7.86 -0.65 2.72
C ASP A 110 -7.10 -1.81 3.38
N CYS A 111 -5.77 -1.68 3.46
CA CYS A 111 -4.90 -2.60 4.19
C CYS A 111 -3.77 -1.81 4.85
N GLY A 112 -3.83 -1.64 6.16
CA GLY A 112 -2.77 -1.04 6.96
C GLY A 112 -1.74 -2.08 7.38
N ILE A 113 -0.45 -1.83 7.13
CA ILE A 113 0.66 -2.72 7.45
C ILE A 113 1.63 -1.98 8.38
N ALA A 114 1.80 -2.46 9.60
CA ALA A 114 2.78 -1.91 10.52
C ALA A 114 4.09 -2.73 10.54
N LEU A 115 5.21 -2.04 10.73
CA LEU A 115 6.49 -2.71 10.98
C LEU A 115 6.59 -3.20 12.43
N GLY A 116 7.34 -4.26 12.66
CA GLY A 116 7.50 -4.88 13.97
C GLY A 116 8.13 -3.96 15.02
N SER A 117 9.11 -3.13 14.61
CA SER A 117 9.72 -2.09 15.43
C SER A 117 8.84 -0.86 15.62
N GLY A 118 7.76 -0.75 14.86
CA GLY A 118 6.84 0.38 14.93
C GLY A 118 6.20 0.55 16.30
N VAL A 119 5.75 1.76 16.56
CA VAL A 119 5.06 2.09 17.83
C VAL A 119 3.83 1.20 18.05
N SER A 120 3.55 0.86 19.31
CA SER A 120 2.43 -0.03 19.66
C SER A 120 1.09 0.48 19.12
N ALA A 121 0.89 1.78 19.08
CA ALA A 121 -0.32 2.40 18.54
C ALA A 121 -0.48 2.15 17.02
N ALA A 122 0.59 2.22 16.22
CA ALA A 122 0.54 1.89 14.80
C ALA A 122 0.19 0.40 14.59
N ARG A 123 0.81 -0.49 15.37
CA ARG A 123 0.52 -1.93 15.33
C ARG A 123 -0.92 -2.28 15.71
N SER A 124 -1.53 -1.54 16.65
CA SER A 124 -2.90 -1.81 17.11
C SER A 124 -3.99 -1.36 16.12
N VAL A 125 -3.67 -0.47 15.18
CA VAL A 125 -4.62 0.01 14.16
C VAL A 125 -4.43 -0.63 12.79
N SER A 126 -3.35 -1.41 12.62
CA SER A 126 -3.01 -2.05 11.35
C SER A 126 -3.65 -3.43 11.22
N ASP A 127 -3.99 -3.81 10.00
CA ASP A 127 -4.55 -5.12 9.67
C ASP A 127 -3.47 -6.22 9.68
N VAL A 128 -2.23 -5.84 9.33
CA VAL A 128 -1.08 -6.73 9.28
C VAL A 128 0.09 -6.11 10.05
N VAL A 129 0.79 -6.94 10.83
CA VAL A 129 2.02 -6.54 11.52
C VAL A 129 3.16 -7.42 11.05
N LEU A 130 4.18 -6.82 10.44
CA LEU A 130 5.40 -7.53 10.07
C LEU A 130 6.24 -7.77 11.32
N LYS A 131 6.64 -9.01 11.58
CA LYS A 131 7.49 -9.33 12.75
C LYS A 131 8.92 -8.81 12.61
N THR A 132 9.34 -8.60 11.37
CA THR A 132 10.66 -8.08 11.00
C THR A 132 10.49 -6.72 10.32
N ASP A 133 11.50 -5.86 10.43
CA ASP A 133 11.54 -4.57 9.71
C ASP A 133 12.05 -4.73 8.27
N ASP A 134 11.95 -5.93 7.74
CA ASP A 134 12.42 -6.26 6.41
C ASP A 134 11.26 -6.25 5.41
N PHE A 135 11.29 -5.29 4.49
CA PHE A 135 10.31 -5.17 3.41
C PHE A 135 10.37 -6.33 2.41
N SER A 136 11.45 -7.10 2.38
CA SER A 136 11.59 -8.25 1.47
C SER A 136 10.61 -9.39 1.76
N VAL A 137 9.94 -9.38 2.90
CA VAL A 137 8.88 -10.35 3.22
C VAL A 137 7.54 -10.04 2.54
N LEU A 138 7.33 -8.80 2.08
CA LEU A 138 6.06 -8.38 1.45
C LEU A 138 5.69 -9.21 0.22
N PRO A 139 6.60 -9.51 -0.73
CA PRO A 139 6.31 -10.40 -1.85
C PRO A 139 5.76 -11.76 -1.40
N SER A 140 6.31 -12.34 -0.34
CA SER A 140 5.84 -13.62 0.19
C SER A 140 4.44 -13.53 0.78
N ILE A 141 4.11 -12.41 1.46
CA ILE A 141 2.77 -12.15 2.02
C ILE A 141 1.75 -12.02 0.89
N VAL A 142 2.06 -11.28 -0.17
CA VAL A 142 1.17 -11.11 -1.32
C VAL A 142 0.92 -12.45 -2.02
N ASN A 143 1.97 -13.24 -2.23
CA ASN A 143 1.85 -14.56 -2.86
C ASN A 143 1.00 -15.51 -2.01
N GLU A 144 1.18 -15.53 -0.69
CA GLU A 144 0.36 -16.35 0.21
C GLU A 144 -1.10 -15.87 0.24
N GLY A 145 -1.34 -14.56 0.29
CA GLY A 145 -2.67 -13.98 0.18
C GLY A 145 -3.38 -14.40 -1.11
N SER A 146 -2.70 -14.30 -2.24
CA SER A 146 -3.23 -14.74 -3.54
C SER A 146 -3.56 -16.23 -3.56
N ARG A 147 -2.72 -17.05 -2.93
CA ARG A 147 -2.97 -18.51 -2.81
C ARG A 147 -4.23 -18.80 -1.98
N VAL A 148 -4.43 -18.07 -0.88
CA VAL A 148 -5.62 -18.19 -0.04
C VAL A 148 -6.88 -17.81 -0.81
N VAL A 149 -6.87 -16.68 -1.52
CA VAL A 149 -8.02 -16.23 -2.34
C VAL A 149 -8.37 -17.26 -3.40
N ASN A 150 -7.38 -17.76 -4.16
CA ASN A 150 -7.59 -18.80 -5.17
C ASN A 150 -8.18 -20.09 -4.58
N ASN A 151 -7.76 -20.48 -3.37
CA ASN A 151 -8.33 -21.64 -2.69
C ASN A 151 -9.79 -21.40 -2.28
N ILE A 152 -10.12 -20.22 -1.76
CA ILE A 152 -11.50 -19.86 -1.39
C ILE A 152 -12.40 -19.85 -2.64
N GLU A 153 -11.96 -19.24 -3.75
CA GLU A 153 -12.69 -19.23 -5.01
C GLU A 153 -12.97 -20.65 -5.53
N ARG A 154 -11.97 -21.52 -5.47
CA ARG A 154 -12.13 -22.93 -5.88
C ARG A 154 -13.16 -23.64 -5.04
N VAL A 155 -13.10 -23.51 -3.71
CA VAL A 155 -14.06 -24.12 -2.79
C VAL A 155 -15.47 -23.56 -3.01
N ALA A 156 -15.61 -22.25 -3.14
CA ALA A 156 -16.90 -21.60 -3.41
C ALA A 156 -17.51 -22.09 -4.74
N SER A 157 -16.70 -22.20 -5.79
CA SER A 157 -17.15 -22.73 -7.09
C SER A 157 -17.65 -24.18 -6.99
N MET A 158 -16.94 -25.03 -6.23
CA MET A 158 -17.39 -26.42 -6.00
C MET A 158 -18.75 -26.48 -5.26
N TYR A 159 -18.95 -25.63 -4.25
CA TYR A 159 -20.22 -25.53 -3.54
C TYR A 159 -21.35 -25.07 -4.46
N LEU A 160 -21.12 -24.04 -5.26
CA LEU A 160 -22.10 -23.51 -6.22
C LEU A 160 -22.52 -24.57 -7.23
N ILE A 161 -21.56 -25.31 -7.83
CA ILE A 161 -21.84 -26.40 -8.77
C ILE A 161 -22.69 -27.48 -8.10
N LYS A 162 -22.32 -27.92 -6.90
CA LYS A 162 -23.06 -28.94 -6.14
C LYS A 162 -24.50 -28.51 -5.85
N THR A 163 -24.68 -27.27 -5.39
CA THR A 163 -26.00 -26.71 -5.06
C THR A 163 -26.88 -26.61 -6.30
N THR A 164 -26.34 -26.09 -7.40
CA THR A 164 -27.04 -25.96 -8.68
C THR A 164 -27.45 -27.31 -9.22
N TYR A 165 -26.56 -28.31 -9.18
CA TYR A 165 -26.85 -29.67 -9.60
C TYR A 165 -27.97 -30.31 -8.77
N SER A 166 -27.91 -30.18 -7.43
CA SER A 166 -28.95 -30.69 -6.54
C SER A 166 -30.31 -30.05 -6.78
N PHE A 167 -30.32 -28.74 -7.05
CA PHE A 167 -31.55 -28.00 -7.38
C PHE A 167 -32.16 -28.47 -8.69
N LEU A 168 -31.36 -28.66 -9.74
CA LEU A 168 -31.84 -29.17 -11.03
C LEU A 168 -32.37 -30.58 -10.91
N LEU A 169 -31.74 -31.47 -10.14
CA LEU A 169 -32.26 -32.82 -9.91
C LEU A 169 -33.63 -32.79 -9.20
N CYS A 170 -33.78 -31.88 -8.22
CA CYS A 170 -35.07 -31.74 -7.51
C CYS A 170 -36.20 -31.24 -8.41
N LEU A 171 -35.90 -30.41 -9.43
CA LEU A 171 -36.89 -29.93 -10.39
C LEU A 171 -37.27 -30.98 -11.44
N LEU A 172 -36.40 -31.95 -11.70
CA LEU A 172 -36.63 -33.01 -12.72
C LEU A 172 -37.25 -34.28 -12.14
N SER A 173 -37.31 -34.39 -10.83
CA SER A 173 -37.96 -35.47 -10.09
C SER A 173 -39.41 -35.19 -9.77
#